data_7921a2d668e0516e7ea70816bce43c71
#
_entry.id   7921a2d668e0516e7ea70816bce43c71
#
_cell.length_a   1.000
_cell.length_b   1.000
_cell.length_c   1.000
_cell.angle_alpha   90.00
_cell.angle_beta   90.00
_cell.angle_gamma   90.00
#
_symmetry.space_group_name_H-M   'P 1'
#
loop_
_entity.id
_entity.type
_entity.pdbx_description
1 polymer ?
#
loop_
_entity_poly.entity_id
_entity_poly.type
_entity_poly.pdbx_seq_one_letter_code
_entity_poly.pdbx_strand_id
1 'polypeptide(L)'
;HDTTVVVGNGYTENVDQEMMPYTVGYGMDYGWTFAISMQNCKSFGYNFDSSFITTDQALEELNLLSNPHTRTVDPVIMRWTPGSYQTALNKNFALLGLASGFIDPFDANSVALQIRQIQTLIELFRSPANINNSTNVYNKRTSNFYHSVAERLEFHQALAPRNTSEYWRRNHSIAQRRKLEDSVFAAMANPNHHTPARAAGTYKPYPMHLYLSESLYYGLDMSRRCRQSSAAMLQLADEYFQSFNRLNQHRAQLAPTQRQWYAEHGLNLDNSVTFRK
;
A
#
# COMPACT_ATOMS: atom_id res chain seq x y z
N HIS A 1 -6.16 7.97 -8.90
CA HIS A 1 -5.10 9.00 -8.89
C HIS A 1 -4.23 8.85 -10.14
N ASP A 2 -3.70 9.94 -10.61
CA ASP A 2 -2.86 10.01 -11.82
C ASP A 2 -1.65 10.95 -11.66
N THR A 3 -1.58 11.66 -10.55
CA THR A 3 -0.52 12.63 -10.27
C THR A 3 -0.08 12.56 -8.80
N THR A 4 1.22 12.70 -8.58
CA THR A 4 1.83 12.87 -7.25
C THR A 4 2.68 14.14 -7.23
N VAL A 5 2.50 14.95 -6.20
CA VAL A 5 3.46 16.01 -5.83
C VAL A 5 4.25 15.55 -4.62
N VAL A 6 5.57 15.48 -4.74
CA VAL A 6 6.48 15.09 -3.67
C VAL A 6 7.31 16.28 -3.21
N VAL A 7 7.42 16.47 -1.90
CA VAL A 7 8.30 17.46 -1.26
C VAL A 7 9.12 16.78 -0.17
N GLY A 8 10.30 17.34 0.12
CA GLY A 8 11.15 16.93 1.25
C GLY A 8 11.35 18.08 2.21
N ASN A 9 11.20 17.80 3.50
CA ASN A 9 11.38 18.78 4.58
C ASN A 9 12.47 18.30 5.53
N GLY A 10 13.39 19.19 5.91
CA GLY A 10 14.33 18.92 7.00
C GLY A 10 13.62 18.71 8.32
N TYR A 11 14.25 17.98 9.21
CA TYR A 11 13.78 17.85 10.59
C TYR A 11 13.97 19.17 11.36
N THR A 12 13.12 19.40 12.35
CA THR A 12 13.27 20.47 13.31
C THR A 12 14.20 20.05 14.46
N GLU A 13 14.25 20.82 15.54
CA GLU A 13 15.07 20.50 16.72
C GLU A 13 14.62 19.20 17.43
N ASN A 14 13.37 18.75 17.26
CA ASN A 14 12.81 17.55 17.87
C ASN A 14 12.86 16.31 16.97
N VAL A 15 14.03 16.02 16.40
CA VAL A 15 14.23 14.90 15.46
C VAL A 15 13.69 13.58 16.00
N ASP A 16 13.89 13.27 17.27
CA ASP A 16 13.46 12.01 17.89
C ASP A 16 11.94 11.83 17.94
N GLN A 17 11.19 12.95 17.96
CA GLN A 17 9.72 12.93 17.91
C GLN A 17 9.19 12.91 16.47
N GLU A 18 9.93 13.50 15.55
CA GLU A 18 9.51 13.62 14.15
C GLU A 18 9.89 12.40 13.31
N MET A 19 11.00 11.73 13.64
CA MET A 19 11.52 10.57 12.92
C MET A 19 10.77 9.30 13.37
N MET A 20 9.82 8.89 12.57
CA MET A 20 9.01 7.70 12.86
C MET A 20 9.43 6.52 11.98
N PRO A 21 9.52 5.28 12.53
CA PRO A 21 9.93 4.08 11.80
C PRO A 21 8.80 3.49 10.94
N TYR A 22 7.82 4.29 10.58
CA TYR A 22 6.68 3.88 9.77
C TYR A 22 6.21 5.01 8.85
N THR A 23 5.54 4.62 7.76
CA THR A 23 4.86 5.56 6.88
C THR A 23 3.52 5.96 7.49
N VAL A 24 3.21 7.25 7.47
CA VAL A 24 1.89 7.77 7.85
C VAL A 24 1.13 8.12 6.58
N GLY A 25 -0.14 7.70 6.51
CA GLY A 25 -1.07 8.09 5.45
C GLY A 25 -2.10 9.10 5.95
N TYR A 26 -2.32 10.17 5.19
CA TYR A 26 -3.35 11.17 5.46
C TYR A 26 -4.35 11.21 4.31
N GLY A 27 -5.65 11.12 4.62
CA GLY A 27 -6.69 11.42 3.64
C GLY A 27 -6.75 12.93 3.39
N MET A 28 -6.59 13.35 2.13
CA MET A 28 -6.70 14.73 1.67
C MET A 28 -8.05 14.96 0.99
N ASP A 29 -8.37 16.18 0.57
CA ASP A 29 -9.68 16.43 -0.03
C ASP A 29 -9.86 15.76 -1.40
N TYR A 30 -8.77 15.55 -2.14
CA TYR A 30 -8.84 14.99 -3.50
C TYR A 30 -7.92 13.77 -3.70
N GLY A 31 -7.57 13.09 -2.59
CA GLY A 31 -6.70 11.94 -2.63
C GLY A 31 -6.12 11.61 -1.27
N TRP A 32 -4.84 11.23 -1.24
CA TRP A 32 -4.15 10.87 -0.01
C TRP A 32 -2.66 11.25 -0.06
N THR A 33 -2.10 11.54 1.10
CA THR A 33 -0.68 11.88 1.26
C THR A 33 0.02 10.83 2.09
N PHE A 34 1.23 10.44 1.68
CA PHE A 34 2.14 9.72 2.56
C PHE A 34 3.16 10.68 3.19
N ALA A 35 3.58 10.35 4.43
CA ALA A 35 4.73 10.95 5.07
C ALA A 35 5.70 9.84 5.49
N ILE A 36 6.95 9.94 5.03
CA ILE A 36 8.00 8.95 5.25
C ILE A 36 9.21 9.63 5.85
N SER A 37 9.63 9.18 7.04
CA SER A 37 10.87 9.61 7.66
C SER A 37 12.05 8.92 7.02
N MET A 38 12.95 9.68 6.47
CA MET A 38 14.23 9.22 5.91
C MET A 38 15.39 9.72 6.79
N GLN A 39 16.60 9.33 6.47
CA GLN A 39 17.78 9.65 7.27
C GLN A 39 17.93 11.16 7.57
N ASN A 40 17.75 12.02 6.57
CA ASN A 40 18.04 13.45 6.67
C ASN A 40 16.84 14.35 6.46
N CYS A 41 15.71 13.80 6.07
CA CYS A 41 14.50 14.57 5.80
C CYS A 41 13.25 13.71 5.97
N LYS A 42 12.11 14.38 6.04
CA LYS A 42 10.79 13.78 5.96
C LYS A 42 10.22 14.05 4.58
N SER A 43 9.90 13.00 3.84
CA SER A 43 9.27 13.10 2.51
C SER A 43 7.77 13.06 2.64
N PHE A 44 7.09 13.96 1.94
CA PHE A 44 5.65 13.96 1.79
C PHE A 44 5.30 13.82 0.32
N GLY A 45 4.32 13.00 0.01
CA GLY A 45 3.84 12.83 -1.35
C GLY A 45 2.33 12.81 -1.41
N TYR A 46 1.73 13.78 -2.10
CA TYR A 46 0.30 13.87 -2.28
C TYR A 46 -0.11 13.25 -3.62
N ASN A 47 -0.87 12.18 -3.53
CA ASN A 47 -1.44 11.45 -4.66
C ASN A 47 -2.87 11.91 -4.87
N PHE A 48 -3.18 12.49 -6.02
CA PHE A 48 -4.49 13.07 -6.31
C PHE A 48 -4.97 12.75 -7.73
N ASP A 49 -6.25 12.96 -7.95
CA ASP A 49 -6.88 12.85 -9.27
C ASP A 49 -6.90 14.26 -9.91
N SER A 50 -6.12 14.42 -10.98
CA SER A 50 -5.95 15.71 -11.67
C SER A 50 -7.22 16.23 -12.34
N SER A 51 -8.28 15.42 -12.40
CA SER A 51 -9.60 15.86 -12.88
C SER A 51 -10.36 16.72 -11.87
N PHE A 52 -9.96 16.72 -10.59
CA PHE A 52 -10.61 17.47 -9.51
C PHE A 52 -9.84 18.72 -9.08
N ILE A 53 -8.51 18.66 -9.06
CA ILE A 53 -7.67 19.79 -8.64
C ILE A 53 -6.44 19.93 -9.52
N THR A 54 -5.89 21.15 -9.57
CA THR A 54 -4.61 21.43 -10.22
C THR A 54 -3.43 21.03 -9.33
N THR A 55 -2.25 20.93 -9.93
CA THR A 55 -1.01 20.66 -9.19
C THR A 55 -0.69 21.74 -8.15
N ASP A 56 -0.96 23.02 -8.48
CA ASP A 56 -0.72 24.13 -7.56
C ASP A 56 -1.64 24.08 -6.34
N GLN A 57 -2.92 23.79 -6.54
CA GLN A 57 -3.86 23.58 -5.45
C GLN A 57 -3.48 22.37 -4.58
N ALA A 58 -3.01 21.27 -5.20
CA ALA A 58 -2.52 20.12 -4.47
C ALA A 58 -1.28 20.44 -3.63
N LEU A 59 -0.39 21.27 -4.15
CA LEU A 59 0.77 21.75 -3.40
C LEU A 59 0.38 22.66 -2.23
N GLU A 60 -0.59 23.55 -2.40
CA GLU A 60 -1.15 24.36 -1.33
C GLU A 60 -1.74 23.51 -0.21
N GLU A 61 -2.54 22.52 -0.55
CA GLU A 61 -3.11 21.57 0.42
C GLU A 61 -2.01 20.76 1.13
N LEU A 62 -1.00 20.29 0.39
CA LEU A 62 0.16 19.59 0.96
C LEU A 62 0.95 20.44 1.94
N ASN A 63 1.05 21.75 1.70
CA ASN A 63 1.74 22.68 2.58
C ASN A 63 1.08 22.84 3.97
N LEU A 64 -0.17 22.41 4.12
CA LEU A 64 -0.84 22.35 5.43
C LEU A 64 -0.25 21.23 6.33
N LEU A 65 0.29 20.17 5.71
CA LEU A 65 0.93 19.05 6.41
C LEU A 65 2.45 19.21 6.45
N SER A 66 3.04 19.69 5.36
CA SER A 66 4.48 19.89 5.22
C SER A 66 4.82 21.36 5.50
N ASN A 67 5.76 21.63 6.41
CA ASN A 67 6.18 23.01 6.65
C ASN A 67 7.03 23.53 5.48
N PRO A 68 6.54 24.48 4.66
CA PRO A 68 7.30 24.97 3.52
C PRO A 68 8.59 25.71 3.90
N HIS A 69 8.71 26.21 5.15
CA HIS A 69 9.91 26.91 5.65
C HIS A 69 11.08 25.94 5.94
N THR A 70 10.81 24.66 6.17
CA THR A 70 11.82 23.62 6.37
C THR A 70 12.08 22.80 5.11
N ARG A 71 11.58 23.24 3.95
CA ARG A 71 11.71 22.52 2.68
C ARG A 71 13.17 22.44 2.25
N THR A 72 13.61 21.20 1.99
CA THR A 72 14.97 20.88 1.54
C THR A 72 15.01 20.37 0.10
N VAL A 73 13.84 19.98 -0.44
CA VAL A 73 13.68 19.48 -1.81
C VAL A 73 12.53 20.22 -2.47
N ASP A 74 12.78 20.83 -3.60
CA ASP A 74 11.75 21.48 -4.42
C ASP A 74 10.67 20.47 -4.83
N PRO A 75 9.41 20.92 -5.05
CA PRO A 75 8.33 20.04 -5.45
C PRO A 75 8.65 19.28 -6.73
N VAL A 76 8.56 17.94 -6.66
CA VAL A 76 8.69 17.06 -7.82
C VAL A 76 7.31 16.56 -8.20
N ILE A 77 6.95 16.74 -9.47
CA ILE A 77 5.64 16.33 -9.99
C ILE A 77 5.83 15.10 -10.85
N MET A 78 5.13 14.03 -10.48
CA MET A 78 5.08 12.78 -11.24
C MET A 78 3.66 12.57 -11.76
N ARG A 79 3.54 12.24 -13.05
CA ARG A 79 2.26 11.92 -13.70
C ARG A 79 2.33 10.54 -14.30
N TRP A 80 1.23 9.80 -14.21
CA TRP A 80 1.12 8.47 -14.82
C TRP A 80 -0.31 8.19 -15.28
N THR A 81 -0.46 7.20 -16.11
CA THR A 81 -1.76 6.62 -16.43
C THR A 81 -1.89 5.32 -15.65
N PRO A 82 -2.85 5.21 -14.70
CA PRO A 82 -3.05 3.97 -13.96
C PRO A 82 -3.39 2.83 -14.90
N GLY A 83 -2.67 1.71 -14.76
CA GLY A 83 -2.90 0.55 -15.62
C GLY A 83 -1.75 -0.43 -15.62
N SER A 84 -1.95 -1.51 -16.35
CA SER A 84 -0.94 -2.55 -16.57
C SER A 84 -1.04 -3.12 -17.97
N TYR A 85 0.08 -3.61 -18.48
CA TYR A 85 0.08 -4.33 -19.75
C TYR A 85 -0.55 -5.71 -19.57
N GLN A 86 -1.43 -6.09 -20.51
CA GLN A 86 -2.01 -7.45 -20.54
C GLN A 86 -0.96 -8.52 -20.81
N THR A 87 0.06 -8.16 -21.59
CA THR A 87 1.17 -9.04 -21.98
C THR A 87 2.46 -8.49 -21.44
N ALA A 88 2.85 -8.92 -20.25
CA ALA A 88 4.09 -8.52 -19.60
C ALA A 88 5.30 -9.43 -19.98
N LEU A 89 5.04 -10.63 -20.49
CA LEU A 89 6.04 -11.54 -21.08
C LEU A 89 5.61 -11.90 -22.51
N ASN A 90 6.46 -11.60 -23.47
CA ASN A 90 6.27 -11.94 -24.89
C ASN A 90 7.59 -12.40 -25.49
N LYS A 91 7.64 -13.64 -25.97
CA LYS A 91 8.86 -14.26 -26.52
C LYS A 91 10.00 -14.21 -25.51
N ASN A 92 11.07 -13.49 -25.82
CA ASN A 92 12.26 -13.27 -24.98
C ASN A 92 12.29 -11.94 -24.25
N PHE A 93 11.15 -11.21 -24.22
CA PHE A 93 11.03 -9.90 -23.58
C PHE A 93 10.07 -9.95 -22.39
N ALA A 94 10.58 -9.59 -21.20
CA ALA A 94 9.79 -9.55 -19.98
C ALA A 94 9.77 -8.14 -19.37
N LEU A 95 8.59 -7.61 -19.09
CA LEU A 95 8.39 -6.38 -18.33
C LEU A 95 8.40 -6.71 -16.82
N LEU A 96 9.14 -5.93 -16.04
CA LEU A 96 9.28 -6.10 -14.60
C LEU A 96 8.90 -4.80 -13.86
N GLY A 97 8.30 -4.94 -12.69
CA GLY A 97 7.97 -3.81 -11.83
C GLY A 97 7.17 -2.73 -12.54
N LEU A 98 7.56 -1.48 -12.39
CA LEU A 98 6.89 -0.32 -13.00
C LEU A 98 6.80 -0.37 -14.53
N ALA A 99 7.73 -1.07 -15.20
CA ALA A 99 7.67 -1.27 -16.64
C ALA A 99 6.48 -2.15 -17.09
N SER A 100 5.94 -2.99 -16.19
CA SER A 100 4.77 -3.82 -16.48
C SER A 100 3.43 -3.15 -16.15
N GLY A 101 3.46 -2.03 -15.41
CA GLY A 101 2.29 -1.24 -15.05
C GLY A 101 2.47 -0.50 -13.73
N PHE A 102 1.53 0.38 -13.42
CA PHE A 102 1.43 1.09 -12.16
C PHE A 102 -0.02 1.50 -11.92
N ILE A 103 -0.53 1.30 -10.72
CA ILE A 103 -1.90 1.70 -10.36
C ILE A 103 -1.84 2.93 -9.46
N ASP A 104 -1.18 2.80 -8.31
CA ASP A 104 -1.11 3.82 -7.27
C ASP A 104 0.06 3.49 -6.32
N PRO A 105 0.73 4.48 -5.70
CA PRO A 105 1.79 4.21 -4.73
C PRO A 105 1.30 3.61 -3.40
N PHE A 106 -0.01 3.47 -3.20
CA PHE A 106 -0.60 2.89 -2.00
C PHE A 106 0.00 1.50 -1.68
N ASP A 107 0.36 1.27 -0.42
CA ASP A 107 1.02 0.05 0.09
C ASP A 107 2.38 -0.28 -0.55
N ALA A 108 3.00 0.63 -1.32
CA ALA A 108 4.34 0.47 -1.91
C ALA A 108 4.55 -0.86 -2.67
N ASN A 109 3.56 -1.31 -3.43
CA ASN A 109 3.49 -2.64 -4.03
C ASN A 109 4.50 -2.94 -5.14
N SER A 110 5.13 -1.93 -5.72
CA SER A 110 5.95 -2.09 -6.93
C SER A 110 7.15 -3.02 -6.73
N VAL A 111 7.84 -2.91 -5.59
CA VAL A 111 9.00 -3.77 -5.27
C VAL A 111 8.57 -5.21 -5.02
N ALA A 112 7.46 -5.41 -4.31
CA ALA A 112 6.91 -6.73 -4.06
C ALA A 112 6.50 -7.42 -5.37
N LEU A 113 5.88 -6.70 -6.29
CA LEU A 113 5.56 -7.20 -7.63
C LEU A 113 6.82 -7.63 -8.38
N GLN A 114 7.84 -6.76 -8.42
CA GLN A 114 9.08 -7.05 -9.13
C GLN A 114 9.77 -8.32 -8.61
N ILE A 115 9.83 -8.49 -7.30
CA ILE A 115 10.36 -9.72 -6.68
C ILE A 115 9.55 -10.94 -7.12
N ARG A 116 8.22 -10.86 -7.12
CA ARG A 116 7.33 -11.95 -7.56
C ARG A 116 7.50 -12.29 -9.03
N GLN A 117 7.65 -11.28 -9.86
CA GLN A 117 7.90 -11.48 -11.30
C GLN A 117 9.24 -12.19 -11.53
N ILE A 118 10.31 -11.78 -10.84
CA ILE A 118 11.62 -12.44 -10.91
C ILE A 118 11.52 -13.89 -10.43
N GLN A 119 10.88 -14.16 -9.30
CA GLN A 119 10.65 -15.52 -8.80
C GLN A 119 9.91 -16.38 -9.82
N THR A 120 8.87 -15.83 -10.45
CA THR A 120 8.11 -16.53 -11.48
C THR A 120 9.00 -16.85 -12.70
N LEU A 121 9.80 -15.90 -13.18
CA LEU A 121 10.72 -16.17 -14.28
C LEU A 121 11.74 -17.26 -13.94
N ILE A 122 12.32 -17.24 -12.74
CA ILE A 122 13.24 -18.30 -12.29
C ILE A 122 12.55 -19.68 -12.29
N GLU A 123 11.31 -19.75 -11.79
CA GLU A 123 10.51 -20.99 -11.83
C GLU A 123 10.33 -21.50 -13.26
N LEU A 124 10.02 -20.59 -14.20
CA LEU A 124 9.77 -20.90 -15.61
C LEU A 124 11.03 -21.39 -16.32
N PHE A 125 12.17 -20.73 -16.08
CA PHE A 125 13.44 -21.11 -16.71
C PHE A 125 14.01 -22.44 -16.18
N ARG A 126 13.63 -22.86 -14.98
CA ARG A 126 14.01 -24.18 -14.44
C ARG A 126 13.27 -25.34 -15.09
N SER A 127 12.19 -25.10 -15.83
CA SER A 127 11.38 -26.15 -16.46
C SER A 127 11.12 -25.83 -17.94
N PRO A 128 12.12 -25.95 -18.81
CA PRO A 128 12.03 -25.52 -20.23
C PRO A 128 10.96 -26.23 -21.05
N ALA A 129 10.52 -27.42 -20.64
CA ALA A 129 9.52 -28.23 -21.36
C ALA A 129 8.14 -27.54 -21.51
N ASN A 130 7.90 -26.42 -20.81
CA ASN A 130 6.62 -25.73 -20.74
C ASN A 130 6.66 -24.25 -21.16
N ILE A 131 7.58 -23.86 -22.03
CA ILE A 131 7.76 -22.43 -22.41
C ILE A 131 6.44 -21.76 -22.88
N ASN A 132 5.63 -22.45 -23.67
CA ASN A 132 4.37 -21.87 -24.16
C ASN A 132 3.33 -21.68 -23.02
N ASN A 133 3.29 -22.60 -22.07
CA ASN A 133 2.44 -22.45 -20.87
C ASN A 133 3.01 -21.41 -19.90
N SER A 134 4.31 -21.24 -19.89
CA SER A 134 5.08 -20.33 -19.05
C SER A 134 4.72 -18.86 -19.30
N THR A 135 4.60 -18.45 -20.56
CA THR A 135 4.18 -17.09 -20.93
C THR A 135 2.80 -16.75 -20.38
N ASN A 136 1.85 -17.69 -20.53
CA ASN A 136 0.49 -17.50 -20.02
C ASN A 136 0.47 -17.41 -18.49
N VAL A 137 1.25 -18.26 -17.80
CA VAL A 137 1.35 -18.24 -16.33
C VAL A 137 1.92 -16.92 -15.84
N TYR A 138 2.99 -16.42 -16.45
CA TYR A 138 3.60 -15.14 -16.09
C TYR A 138 2.61 -13.97 -16.28
N ASN A 139 2.00 -13.89 -17.46
CA ASN A 139 1.07 -12.82 -17.79
C ASN A 139 -0.16 -12.84 -16.87
N LYS A 140 -0.71 -14.02 -16.61
CA LYS A 140 -1.85 -14.20 -15.70
C LYS A 140 -1.49 -13.80 -14.25
N ARG A 141 -0.33 -14.21 -13.74
CA ARG A 141 0.12 -13.85 -12.39
C ARG A 141 0.33 -12.34 -12.26
N THR A 142 0.97 -11.71 -13.25
CA THR A 142 1.19 -10.25 -13.28
C THR A 142 -0.14 -9.49 -13.35
N SER A 143 -1.05 -9.87 -14.25
CA SER A 143 -2.37 -9.26 -14.37
C SER A 143 -3.19 -9.40 -13.08
N ASN A 144 -3.23 -10.59 -12.48
CA ASN A 144 -3.94 -10.83 -11.22
C ASN A 144 -3.39 -9.97 -10.08
N PHE A 145 -2.08 -9.72 -10.06
CA PHE A 145 -1.48 -8.82 -9.06
C PHE A 145 -2.04 -7.40 -9.20
N TYR A 146 -2.03 -6.83 -10.39
CA TYR A 146 -2.55 -5.48 -10.63
C TYR A 146 -4.05 -5.36 -10.35
N HIS A 147 -4.84 -6.37 -10.73
CA HIS A 147 -6.25 -6.40 -10.38
C HIS A 147 -6.47 -6.40 -8.87
N SER A 148 -5.67 -7.15 -8.12
CA SER A 148 -5.79 -7.18 -6.67
C SER A 148 -5.37 -5.85 -6.02
N VAL A 149 -4.38 -5.15 -6.57
CA VAL A 149 -3.99 -3.80 -6.12
C VAL A 149 -5.14 -2.81 -6.36
N ALA A 150 -5.74 -2.84 -7.56
CA ALA A 150 -6.86 -1.97 -7.88
C ALA A 150 -8.08 -2.26 -6.99
N GLU A 151 -8.44 -3.55 -6.82
CA GLU A 151 -9.54 -3.98 -5.96
C GLU A 151 -9.35 -3.50 -4.51
N ARG A 152 -8.12 -3.62 -3.99
CA ARG A 152 -7.79 -3.16 -2.65
C ARG A 152 -7.91 -1.64 -2.50
N LEU A 153 -7.41 -0.89 -3.48
CA LEU A 153 -7.50 0.57 -3.47
C LEU A 153 -8.96 1.03 -3.53
N GLU A 154 -9.76 0.44 -4.43
CA GLU A 154 -11.20 0.71 -4.51
C GLU A 154 -11.90 0.41 -3.19
N PHE A 155 -11.58 -0.72 -2.56
CA PHE A 155 -12.13 -1.11 -1.27
C PHE A 155 -11.80 -0.08 -0.19
N HIS A 156 -10.52 0.29 -0.06
CA HIS A 156 -10.06 1.28 0.89
C HIS A 156 -10.73 2.64 0.70
N GLN A 157 -10.79 3.12 -0.54
CA GLN A 157 -11.41 4.42 -0.86
C GLN A 157 -12.93 4.41 -0.66
N ALA A 158 -13.60 3.31 -0.99
CA ALA A 158 -15.04 3.20 -0.81
C ALA A 158 -15.47 3.17 0.67
N LEU A 159 -14.63 2.66 1.54
CA LEU A 159 -14.90 2.56 2.98
C LEU A 159 -14.40 3.77 3.78
N ALA A 160 -13.51 4.59 3.24
CA ALA A 160 -12.99 5.76 3.94
C ALA A 160 -14.15 6.64 4.44
N PRO A 161 -14.16 7.10 5.72
CA PRO A 161 -15.29 7.84 6.28
C PRO A 161 -15.41 9.27 5.76
N ARG A 162 -14.44 9.72 4.98
CA ARG A 162 -14.34 11.09 4.47
C ARG A 162 -15.32 11.31 3.31
N ASN A 163 -16.16 12.35 3.39
CA ASN A 163 -17.15 12.71 2.36
C ASN A 163 -17.18 14.21 2.05
N THR A 164 -16.13 14.93 2.42
CA THR A 164 -16.05 16.39 2.38
C THR A 164 -16.00 16.95 0.96
N SER A 165 -15.41 16.22 0.01
CA SER A 165 -15.22 16.66 -1.37
C SER A 165 -16.04 15.82 -2.36
N GLU A 166 -16.13 16.31 -3.61
CA GLU A 166 -16.75 15.58 -4.71
C GLU A 166 -15.97 14.28 -5.02
N TYR A 167 -14.64 14.31 -4.92
CA TYR A 167 -13.78 13.15 -5.06
C TYR A 167 -14.22 12.01 -4.11
N TRP A 168 -14.34 12.27 -2.81
CA TRP A 168 -14.78 11.26 -1.84
C TRP A 168 -16.21 10.81 -2.04
N ARG A 169 -17.13 11.73 -2.34
CA ARG A 169 -18.54 11.39 -2.63
C ARG A 169 -18.65 10.45 -3.83
N ARG A 170 -17.86 10.67 -4.89
CA ARG A 170 -17.80 9.78 -6.05
C ARG A 170 -17.34 8.37 -5.64
N ASN A 171 -16.29 8.28 -4.82
CA ASN A 171 -15.75 6.99 -4.38
C ASN A 171 -16.69 6.24 -3.42
N HIS A 172 -17.56 6.96 -2.73
CA HIS A 172 -18.53 6.39 -1.78
C HIS A 172 -19.88 6.03 -2.42
N SER A 173 -19.97 5.92 -3.73
CA SER A 173 -21.27 5.56 -4.33
C SER A 173 -21.82 4.29 -3.67
N ILE A 174 -23.10 4.35 -3.24
CA ILE A 174 -23.75 3.28 -2.47
C ILE A 174 -23.69 1.93 -3.20
N ALA A 175 -23.83 1.95 -4.51
CA ALA A 175 -23.78 0.74 -5.34
C ALA A 175 -22.38 0.09 -5.34
N GLN A 176 -21.33 0.91 -5.43
CA GLN A 176 -19.94 0.46 -5.41
C GLN A 176 -19.57 -0.11 -4.03
N ARG A 177 -19.94 0.58 -2.96
CA ARG A 177 -19.72 0.12 -1.59
C ARG A 177 -20.38 -1.24 -1.32
N ARG A 178 -21.67 -1.41 -1.69
CA ARG A 178 -22.39 -2.68 -1.51
C ARG A 178 -21.73 -3.82 -2.28
N LYS A 179 -21.31 -3.58 -3.51
CA LYS A 179 -20.60 -4.59 -4.31
C LYS A 179 -19.29 -5.03 -3.65
N LEU A 180 -18.51 -4.10 -3.10
CA LEU A 180 -17.26 -4.40 -2.41
C LEU A 180 -17.49 -5.13 -1.09
N GLU A 181 -18.48 -4.71 -0.30
CA GLU A 181 -18.88 -5.40 0.93
C GLU A 181 -19.29 -6.85 0.64
N ASP A 182 -20.14 -7.07 -0.35
CA ASP A 182 -20.59 -8.42 -0.75
C ASP A 182 -19.43 -9.28 -1.23
N SER A 183 -18.49 -8.72 -1.99
CA SER A 183 -17.29 -9.41 -2.46
C SER A 183 -16.39 -9.84 -1.32
N VAL A 184 -16.19 -8.97 -0.31
CA VAL A 184 -15.41 -9.29 0.88
C VAL A 184 -16.09 -10.39 1.69
N PHE A 185 -17.41 -10.30 1.92
CA PHE A 185 -18.16 -11.33 2.65
C PHE A 185 -18.15 -12.66 1.93
N ALA A 186 -18.31 -12.69 0.60
CA ALA A 186 -18.22 -13.90 -0.20
C ALA A 186 -16.82 -14.55 -0.13
N ALA A 187 -15.77 -13.72 -0.19
CA ALA A 187 -14.40 -14.18 -0.04
C ALA A 187 -14.13 -14.75 1.36
N MET A 188 -14.69 -14.12 2.41
CA MET A 188 -14.56 -14.60 3.79
C MET A 188 -15.31 -15.88 4.06
N ALA A 189 -16.42 -16.12 3.38
CA ALA A 189 -17.21 -17.37 3.51
C ALA A 189 -16.56 -18.56 2.81
N ASN A 190 -15.59 -18.34 1.93
CA ASN A 190 -14.92 -19.43 1.20
C ASN A 190 -13.83 -20.08 2.09
N PRO A 191 -13.99 -21.34 2.52
CA PRO A 191 -13.01 -22.04 3.36
C PRO A 191 -11.63 -22.20 2.68
N ASN A 192 -11.57 -22.15 1.36
CA ASN A 192 -10.34 -22.25 0.59
C ASN A 192 -9.58 -20.93 0.48
N HIS A 193 -10.13 -19.85 1.00
CA HIS A 193 -9.48 -18.52 0.96
C HIS A 193 -8.22 -18.43 1.84
N HIS A 194 -8.07 -19.35 2.79
CA HIS A 194 -6.89 -19.49 3.65
C HIS A 194 -5.83 -20.42 3.06
N THR A 195 -6.13 -21.10 1.96
CA THR A 195 -5.15 -21.96 1.29
C THR A 195 -4.06 -21.06 0.71
N PRO A 196 -2.78 -21.34 0.99
CA PRO A 196 -1.69 -20.60 0.38
C PRO A 196 -1.91 -20.55 -1.13
N ALA A 197 -1.80 -19.40 -1.72
CA ALA A 197 -2.06 -19.13 -3.15
C ALA A 197 -1.28 -20.03 -4.13
N ARG A 198 -0.36 -20.85 -3.64
CA ARG A 198 0.36 -21.88 -4.39
C ARG A 198 -0.55 -22.95 -4.97
N ALA A 199 -1.64 -23.34 -4.29
CA ALA A 199 -2.46 -24.48 -4.71
C ALA A 199 -3.50 -24.12 -5.80
N ALA A 200 -3.90 -22.86 -5.93
CA ALA A 200 -5.01 -22.46 -6.81
C ALA A 200 -4.58 -21.71 -8.08
N GLY A 201 -3.30 -21.45 -8.30
CA GLY A 201 -2.83 -20.64 -9.44
C GLY A 201 -3.28 -19.17 -9.42
N THR A 202 -4.05 -18.78 -8.41
CA THR A 202 -4.55 -17.42 -8.21
C THR A 202 -3.79 -16.78 -7.07
N TYR A 203 -2.77 -16.01 -7.42
CA TYR A 203 -2.06 -15.21 -6.42
C TYR A 203 -2.87 -13.96 -6.11
N LYS A 204 -3.35 -13.83 -4.86
CA LYS A 204 -3.83 -12.57 -4.32
C LYS A 204 -2.71 -11.98 -3.45
N PRO A 205 -2.20 -10.77 -3.77
CA PRO A 205 -1.10 -10.16 -3.01
C PRO A 205 -1.53 -9.79 -1.59
N TYR A 206 -2.83 -9.58 -1.38
CA TYR A 206 -3.38 -9.18 -0.11
C TYR A 206 -4.10 -10.33 0.58
N PRO A 207 -3.61 -10.73 1.74
CA PRO A 207 -4.30 -11.74 2.54
C PRO A 207 -5.59 -11.19 3.13
N MET A 208 -6.58 -12.06 3.32
CA MET A 208 -7.91 -11.71 3.80
C MET A 208 -7.92 -10.93 5.13
N HIS A 209 -6.94 -11.16 5.99
CA HIS A 209 -6.90 -10.45 7.29
C HIS A 209 -6.71 -8.93 7.13
N LEU A 210 -6.11 -8.45 6.03
CA LEU A 210 -6.02 -7.01 5.77
C LEU A 210 -7.39 -6.41 5.45
N TYR A 211 -8.19 -7.08 4.62
CA TYR A 211 -9.57 -6.64 4.36
C TYR A 211 -10.43 -6.67 5.61
N LEU A 212 -10.22 -7.69 6.46
CA LEU A 212 -10.92 -7.81 7.75
C LEU A 212 -10.57 -6.67 8.69
N SER A 213 -9.29 -6.39 8.88
CA SER A 213 -8.85 -5.32 9.78
C SER A 213 -9.33 -3.95 9.32
N GLU A 214 -9.32 -3.68 8.01
CA GLU A 214 -9.86 -2.45 7.45
C GLU A 214 -11.38 -2.37 7.58
N SER A 215 -12.10 -3.48 7.33
CA SER A 215 -13.54 -3.54 7.50
C SER A 215 -13.93 -3.17 8.93
N LEU A 216 -13.21 -3.69 9.93
CA LEU A 216 -13.42 -3.34 11.34
C LEU A 216 -13.05 -1.88 11.63
N TYR A 217 -11.93 -1.41 11.09
CA TYR A 217 -11.49 -0.03 11.27
C TYR A 217 -12.50 0.98 10.70
N TYR A 218 -13.07 0.69 9.55
CA TYR A 218 -14.08 1.54 8.91
C TYR A 218 -15.52 1.28 9.38
N GLY A 219 -15.70 0.46 10.41
CA GLY A 219 -16.98 0.23 11.05
C GLY A 219 -17.98 -0.59 10.23
N LEU A 220 -17.51 -1.49 9.36
CA LEU A 220 -18.39 -2.45 8.71
C LEU A 220 -18.97 -3.43 9.74
N ASP A 221 -20.27 -3.70 9.64
CA ASP A 221 -20.91 -4.68 10.50
C ASP A 221 -20.50 -6.11 10.17
N MET A 222 -19.54 -6.60 10.92
CA MET A 222 -19.02 -7.97 10.84
C MET A 222 -19.82 -8.97 11.69
N SER A 223 -20.91 -8.53 12.33
CA SER A 223 -21.71 -9.36 13.26
C SER A 223 -22.30 -10.61 12.61
N ARG A 224 -22.58 -10.56 11.29
CA ARG A 224 -23.06 -11.73 10.53
C ARG A 224 -22.07 -12.89 10.61
N ARG A 225 -20.77 -12.63 10.60
CA ARG A 225 -19.73 -13.66 10.65
C ARG A 225 -19.43 -14.09 12.07
N CYS A 226 -19.35 -13.15 13.01
CA CYS A 226 -19.12 -13.46 14.41
C CYS A 226 -20.21 -14.38 14.99
N ARG A 227 -21.46 -14.25 14.54
CA ARG A 227 -22.56 -15.14 14.92
C ARG A 227 -22.37 -16.60 14.49
N GLN A 228 -21.53 -16.88 13.50
CA GLN A 228 -21.21 -18.23 13.05
C GLN A 228 -19.99 -18.83 13.77
N SER A 229 -19.28 -18.05 14.58
CA SER A 229 -18.11 -18.51 15.31
C SER A 229 -18.53 -19.06 16.68
N SER A 230 -17.97 -20.22 17.04
CA SER A 230 -18.22 -20.79 18.39
C SER A 230 -17.59 -19.90 19.47
N ALA A 231 -18.17 -19.95 20.68
CA ALA A 231 -17.61 -19.23 21.84
C ALA A 231 -16.14 -19.61 22.10
N ALA A 232 -15.78 -20.88 21.91
CA ALA A 232 -14.41 -21.36 22.05
C ALA A 232 -13.44 -20.73 21.03
N MET A 233 -13.88 -20.53 19.76
CA MET A 233 -13.06 -19.84 18.76
C MET A 233 -12.88 -18.36 19.08
N LEU A 234 -13.90 -17.70 19.61
CA LEU A 234 -13.81 -16.30 20.01
C LEU A 234 -12.86 -16.13 21.20
N GLN A 235 -12.92 -17.03 22.18
CA GLN A 235 -11.98 -17.04 23.30
C GLN A 235 -10.54 -17.27 22.85
N LEU A 236 -10.30 -18.24 21.98
CA LEU A 236 -8.96 -18.53 21.43
C LEU A 236 -8.41 -17.32 20.66
N ALA A 237 -9.25 -16.63 19.89
CA ALA A 237 -8.87 -15.42 19.18
C ALA A 237 -8.46 -14.30 20.15
N ASP A 238 -9.23 -14.09 21.23
CA ASP A 238 -8.93 -13.09 22.24
C ASP A 238 -7.60 -13.38 22.96
N GLU A 239 -7.37 -14.62 23.39
CA GLU A 239 -6.12 -15.06 23.99
C GLU A 239 -4.92 -14.84 23.05
N TYR A 240 -5.08 -15.14 21.75
CA TYR A 240 -4.05 -14.90 20.73
C TYR A 240 -3.75 -13.41 20.60
N PHE A 241 -4.77 -12.55 20.49
CA PHE A 241 -4.58 -11.09 20.38
C PHE A 241 -3.91 -10.51 21.61
N GLN A 242 -4.30 -10.93 22.81
CA GLN A 242 -3.66 -10.48 24.04
C GLN A 242 -2.18 -10.90 24.12
N SER A 243 -1.88 -12.13 23.72
CA SER A 243 -0.50 -12.63 23.66
C SER A 243 0.34 -11.86 22.63
N PHE A 244 -0.22 -11.64 21.45
CA PHE A 244 0.42 -10.87 20.36
C PHE A 244 0.69 -9.42 20.79
N ASN A 245 -0.27 -8.76 21.43
CA ASN A 245 -0.10 -7.40 21.92
C ASN A 245 0.98 -7.31 23.00
N ARG A 246 1.02 -8.24 23.97
CA ARG A 246 2.10 -8.29 24.96
C ARG A 246 3.47 -8.45 24.33
N LEU A 247 3.59 -9.36 23.36
CA LEU A 247 4.85 -9.57 22.64
C LEU A 247 5.29 -8.33 21.88
N ASN A 248 4.37 -7.65 21.20
CA ASN A 248 4.69 -6.44 20.44
C ASN A 248 5.05 -5.27 21.35
N GLN A 249 4.36 -5.10 22.48
CA GLN A 249 4.73 -4.09 23.48
C GLN A 249 6.13 -4.33 24.03
N HIS A 250 6.47 -5.59 24.36
CA HIS A 250 7.81 -5.94 24.82
C HIS A 250 8.87 -5.68 23.74
N ARG A 251 8.63 -6.08 22.50
CA ARG A 251 9.53 -5.80 21.38
C ARG A 251 9.72 -4.32 21.13
N ALA A 252 8.66 -3.52 21.20
CA ALA A 252 8.72 -2.08 21.03
C ALA A 252 9.58 -1.40 22.12
N GLN A 253 9.55 -1.90 23.35
CA GLN A 253 10.40 -1.40 24.45
C GLN A 253 11.90 -1.71 24.26
N LEU A 254 12.20 -2.81 23.56
CA LEU A 254 13.58 -3.24 23.30
C LEU A 254 14.12 -2.70 21.96
N ALA A 255 13.25 -2.23 21.08
CA ALA A 255 13.66 -1.74 19.78
C ALA A 255 14.36 -0.37 19.91
N PRO A 256 15.49 -0.17 19.24
CA PRO A 256 16.10 1.16 19.16
C PRO A 256 15.18 2.11 18.42
N THR A 257 15.29 3.40 18.71
CA THR A 257 14.68 4.41 17.84
C THR A 257 15.32 4.36 16.45
N GLN A 258 14.62 4.85 15.42
CA GLN A 258 15.18 4.88 14.06
C GLN A 258 16.52 5.63 14.01
N ARG A 259 16.65 6.71 14.77
CA ARG A 259 17.89 7.47 14.88
C ARG A 259 19.02 6.68 15.52
N GLN A 260 18.74 5.96 16.62
CA GLN A 260 19.71 5.07 17.27
C GLN A 260 20.17 3.97 16.31
N TRP A 261 19.22 3.37 15.58
CA TRP A 261 19.53 2.35 14.58
C TRP A 261 20.46 2.89 13.48
N TYR A 262 20.19 4.10 12.96
CA TYR A 262 21.08 4.73 11.97
C TYR A 262 22.48 4.98 12.53
N ALA A 263 22.59 5.47 13.77
CA ALA A 263 23.88 5.71 14.42
C ALA A 263 24.67 4.41 14.61
N GLU A 264 24.03 3.34 15.07
CA GLU A 264 24.63 2.01 15.26
C GLU A 264 25.14 1.38 13.97
N HIS A 265 24.51 1.70 12.83
CA HIS A 265 24.90 1.19 11.51
C HIS A 265 25.80 2.15 10.72
N GLY A 266 26.37 3.16 11.36
CA GLY A 266 27.31 4.11 10.75
C GLY A 266 26.68 5.04 9.72
N LEU A 267 25.35 5.20 9.72
CA LEU A 267 24.63 6.10 8.83
C LEU A 267 24.61 7.49 9.47
N ASN A 268 25.32 8.42 8.85
CA ASN A 268 25.41 9.80 9.36
C ASN A 268 24.10 10.54 9.15
N LEU A 269 23.60 11.21 10.21
CA LEU A 269 22.40 12.05 10.19
C LEU A 269 22.72 13.50 9.81
N ASP A 270 23.84 13.73 9.14
CA ASP A 270 24.22 15.08 8.71
C ASP A 270 23.19 15.63 7.70
N ASN A 271 22.67 16.83 7.97
CA ASN A 271 21.62 17.49 7.19
C ASN A 271 22.09 17.98 5.80
N SER A 272 23.32 17.67 5.40
CA SER A 272 23.90 18.09 4.13
C SER A 272 23.62 17.07 2.99
N VAL A 273 22.36 16.77 2.67
CA VAL A 273 22.07 16.06 1.42
C VAL A 273 21.95 17.07 0.29
N THR A 274 23.02 17.24 -0.43
CA THR A 274 22.99 17.77 -1.79
C THR A 274 22.53 16.66 -2.73
N PHE A 275 21.26 16.67 -3.11
CA PHE A 275 20.85 15.89 -4.28
C PHE A 275 21.60 16.43 -5.50
N ARG A 276 22.52 15.64 -6.05
CA ARG A 276 23.08 15.95 -7.36
C ARG A 276 21.97 15.92 -8.38
N LYS A 277 21.79 17.05 -9.07
CA LYS A 277 20.88 17.20 -10.19
C LYS A 277 21.21 16.23 -11.32
#